data_87d4b1f3178254af06b7729f1b5f784d
#
_entry.id   87d4b1f3178254af06b7729f1b5f784d
#
_cell.length_a   1.000
_cell.length_b   1.000
_cell.length_c   1.000
_cell.angle_alpha   90.00
_cell.angle_beta   90.00
_cell.angle_gamma   90.00
#
_symmetry.space_group_name_H-M   'P 1'
#
loop_
_entity.id
_entity.type
_entity.pdbx_description
1 polymer ?
#
loop_
_entity_poly.entity_id
_entity_poly.type
_entity_poly.pdbx_seq_one_letter_code
_entity_poly.pdbx_strand_id
1 'polypeptide(L)'
;LLISKSQLNFNSFFIAQNTQLNEYFLTYFNNDIQYGSKFILKRILDISFTIFLLIALSPVMIFVSIFILLKDGSPVIIKQERVGLHGKIFDMFKFRTMYKNSHEKRESMQEMNKNDNVIFKVDDDPRVFSGGQILRKYSLDELPQLLNVLMGSMSLVGPRPLFKEDTKLFNKNYMRRLNVLPGLTGLLQINERNTDKFEVWYEYDMQYINNWTLYLDLKILLKTPISIFRGRSKGL
;
A
#
# COMPACT_ATOMS: atom_id res chain seq x y z
N LEU A 1 5.02 -2.86 -28.91
CA LEU A 1 4.51 -1.48 -28.90
C LEU A 1 5.47 -0.66 -28.05
N LEU A 2 6.37 0.06 -28.75
CA LEU A 2 7.29 1.05 -28.17
C LEU A 2 6.45 2.26 -27.74
N ILE A 3 6.22 2.41 -26.44
CA ILE A 3 5.66 3.65 -25.91
C ILE A 3 6.75 4.71 -26.09
N SER A 4 6.48 5.73 -26.89
CA SER A 4 7.44 6.79 -27.18
C SER A 4 7.78 7.59 -25.92
N LYS A 5 9.02 8.04 -25.81
CA LYS A 5 9.54 8.91 -24.73
C LYS A 5 8.67 10.15 -24.44
N SER A 6 7.77 10.52 -25.32
CA SER A 6 6.90 11.70 -25.22
C SER A 6 5.65 11.50 -24.33
N GLN A 7 5.33 10.27 -23.91
CA GLN A 7 4.18 10.01 -23.02
C GLN A 7 4.54 9.95 -21.54
N LEU A 8 5.79 10.13 -21.18
CA LEU A 8 6.24 10.29 -19.79
C LEU A 8 6.06 11.77 -19.36
N ASN A 9 4.84 12.25 -19.41
CA ASN A 9 4.49 13.51 -18.73
C ASN A 9 4.46 13.25 -17.21
N PHE A 10 5.65 13.23 -16.61
CA PHE A 10 5.81 13.26 -15.17
C PHE A 10 5.20 14.57 -14.66
N ASN A 11 4.31 14.49 -13.68
CA ASN A 11 3.77 15.67 -13.03
C ASN A 11 4.94 16.60 -12.64
N SER A 12 5.03 17.75 -13.27
CA SER A 12 6.05 18.78 -13.08
C SER A 12 6.28 19.16 -11.61
N PHE A 13 5.32 18.88 -10.75
CA PHE A 13 5.39 19.16 -9.32
C PHE A 13 6.37 18.24 -8.55
N PHE A 14 6.46 16.96 -8.92
CA PHE A 14 7.44 16.05 -8.29
C PHE A 14 8.86 16.32 -8.84
N ILE A 15 8.92 16.74 -10.09
CA ILE A 15 10.15 17.06 -10.81
C ILE A 15 10.81 18.35 -10.29
N ALA A 16 10.01 19.38 -9.96
CA ALA A 16 10.53 20.69 -9.58
C ALA A 16 11.15 20.74 -8.16
N GLN A 17 10.85 19.80 -7.28
CA GLN A 17 11.35 19.82 -5.90
C GLN A 17 12.64 19.04 -5.65
N ASN A 18 13.11 18.22 -6.62
CA ASN A 18 14.32 17.43 -6.38
C ASN A 18 15.03 17.03 -7.69
N THR A 19 15.91 17.88 -8.17
CA THR A 19 16.73 17.65 -9.40
C THR A 19 17.57 16.38 -9.33
N GLN A 20 18.00 15.95 -8.14
CA GLN A 20 18.72 14.69 -7.96
C GLN A 20 17.84 13.45 -8.15
N LEU A 21 16.55 13.55 -7.83
CA LEU A 21 15.58 12.47 -8.08
C LEU A 21 15.37 12.22 -9.58
N ASN A 22 15.44 13.26 -10.41
CA ASN A 22 15.21 13.16 -11.86
C ASN A 22 16.29 12.38 -12.59
N GLU A 23 17.56 12.60 -12.30
CA GLU A 23 18.67 11.85 -12.91
C GLU A 23 18.59 10.36 -12.54
N TYR A 24 18.16 10.07 -11.31
CA TYR A 24 17.96 8.70 -10.85
C TYR A 24 16.82 7.97 -11.54
N PHE A 25 15.68 8.63 -11.69
CA PHE A 25 14.53 8.05 -12.41
C PHE A 25 14.91 7.64 -13.83
N LEU A 26 15.65 8.48 -14.55
CA LEU A 26 16.01 8.20 -15.95
C LEU A 26 17.07 7.09 -16.10
N THR A 27 17.96 6.92 -15.13
CA THR A 27 19.05 5.95 -15.22
C THR A 27 18.66 4.53 -14.79
N TYR A 28 17.69 4.39 -13.87
CA TYR A 28 17.30 3.10 -13.29
C TYR A 28 16.13 2.41 -14.01
N PHE A 29 15.40 3.08 -14.88
CA PHE A 29 14.22 2.52 -15.57
C PHE A 29 14.53 1.45 -16.63
N ASN A 30 15.78 1.21 -16.96
CA ASN A 30 16.12 0.36 -18.10
C ASN A 30 16.15 -1.15 -17.84
N ASN A 31 16.04 -1.62 -16.58
CA ASN A 31 16.30 -3.03 -16.27
C ASN A 31 15.24 -3.75 -15.42
N ASP A 32 14.03 -3.21 -15.24
CA ASP A 32 13.15 -3.76 -14.21
C ASP A 32 11.98 -4.59 -14.71
N ILE A 33 11.55 -5.46 -13.82
CA ILE A 33 10.52 -6.52 -13.79
C ILE A 33 9.24 -6.20 -14.58
N GLN A 34 8.99 -4.93 -14.91
CA GLN A 34 7.73 -4.48 -15.50
C GLN A 34 7.65 -4.57 -17.03
N TYR A 35 8.74 -4.90 -17.69
CA TYR A 35 8.80 -4.97 -19.15
C TYR A 35 9.01 -6.41 -19.60
N GLY A 36 7.93 -7.09 -20.02
CA GLY A 36 8.00 -8.40 -20.59
C GLY A 36 6.73 -9.24 -20.43
N SER A 37 6.73 -10.41 -21.01
CA SER A 37 5.60 -11.37 -20.95
C SER A 37 5.24 -11.77 -19.50
N LYS A 38 6.22 -11.81 -18.61
CA LYS A 38 5.99 -12.12 -17.19
C LYS A 38 5.15 -11.06 -16.48
N PHE A 39 5.32 -9.78 -16.82
CA PHE A 39 4.49 -8.71 -16.24
C PHE A 39 3.04 -8.81 -16.73
N ILE A 40 2.84 -9.11 -18.00
CA ILE A 40 1.49 -9.31 -18.57
C ILE A 40 0.79 -10.47 -17.85
N LEU A 41 1.51 -11.59 -17.66
CA LEU A 41 0.97 -12.74 -16.93
C LEU A 41 0.65 -12.40 -15.48
N LYS A 42 1.56 -11.69 -14.78
CA LYS A 42 1.28 -11.19 -13.43
C LYS A 42 0.00 -10.35 -13.41
N ARG A 43 -0.15 -9.43 -14.36
CA ARG A 43 -1.31 -8.54 -14.40
C ARG A 43 -2.62 -9.30 -14.66
N ILE A 44 -2.61 -10.30 -15.54
CA ILE A 44 -3.75 -11.19 -15.79
C ILE A 44 -4.14 -11.92 -14.49
N LEU A 45 -3.16 -12.48 -13.79
CA LEU A 45 -3.39 -13.16 -12.50
C LEU A 45 -3.92 -12.19 -11.42
N ASP A 46 -3.33 -11.00 -11.30
CA ASP A 46 -3.82 -9.97 -10.36
C ASP A 46 -5.29 -9.64 -10.63
N ILE A 47 -5.67 -9.38 -11.88
CA ILE A 47 -7.04 -9.02 -12.25
C ILE A 47 -7.99 -10.20 -11.98
N SER A 48 -7.66 -11.40 -12.46
CA SER A 48 -8.52 -12.59 -12.34
C SER A 48 -8.77 -12.92 -10.87
N PHE A 49 -7.71 -12.92 -10.05
CA PHE A 49 -7.83 -13.22 -8.63
C PHE A 49 -8.54 -12.11 -7.85
N THR A 50 -8.35 -10.86 -8.25
CA THR A 50 -9.05 -9.71 -7.66
C THR A 50 -10.55 -9.77 -7.93
N ILE A 51 -10.99 -10.12 -9.15
CA ILE A 51 -12.40 -10.29 -9.47
C ILE A 51 -13.01 -11.40 -8.61
N PHE A 52 -12.32 -12.54 -8.50
CA PHE A 52 -12.74 -13.63 -7.63
C PHE A 52 -12.88 -13.16 -6.17
N LEU A 53 -11.88 -12.45 -5.62
CA LEU A 53 -11.92 -11.93 -4.26
C LEU A 53 -13.04 -10.91 -4.04
N LEU A 54 -13.29 -10.02 -5.00
CA LEU A 54 -14.38 -9.04 -4.91
C LEU A 54 -15.74 -9.73 -4.82
N ILE A 55 -15.97 -10.79 -5.62
CA ILE A 55 -17.21 -11.56 -5.57
C ILE A 55 -17.30 -12.31 -4.23
N ALA A 56 -16.25 -13.03 -3.86
CA ALA A 56 -16.25 -13.85 -2.63
C ALA A 56 -16.37 -13.02 -1.35
N LEU A 57 -15.75 -11.83 -1.30
CA LEU A 57 -15.74 -10.95 -0.13
C LEU A 57 -16.83 -9.88 -0.18
N SER A 58 -17.65 -9.81 -1.24
CA SER A 58 -18.73 -8.82 -1.34
C SER A 58 -19.69 -8.83 -0.15
N PRO A 59 -20.12 -9.97 0.42
CA PRO A 59 -21.00 -9.96 1.60
C PRO A 59 -20.32 -9.30 2.81
N VAL A 60 -19.02 -9.57 3.01
CA VAL A 60 -18.22 -8.95 4.09
C VAL A 60 -18.09 -7.44 3.85
N MET A 61 -17.80 -7.03 2.62
CA MET A 61 -17.66 -5.60 2.27
C MET A 61 -18.99 -4.85 2.48
N ILE A 62 -20.12 -5.45 2.13
CA ILE A 62 -21.45 -4.88 2.36
C ILE A 62 -21.71 -4.76 3.86
N PHE A 63 -21.45 -5.80 4.64
CA PHE A 63 -21.59 -5.77 6.10
C PHE A 63 -20.75 -4.68 6.74
N VAL A 64 -19.46 -4.56 6.38
CA VAL A 64 -18.57 -3.51 6.87
C VAL A 64 -19.09 -2.13 6.47
N SER A 65 -19.61 -1.97 5.25
CA SER A 65 -20.17 -0.71 4.78
C SER A 65 -21.37 -0.27 5.62
N ILE A 66 -22.31 -1.18 5.87
CA ILE A 66 -23.48 -0.93 6.71
C ILE A 66 -23.04 -0.60 8.15
N PHE A 67 -22.11 -1.38 8.70
CA PHE A 67 -21.55 -1.14 10.04
C PHE A 67 -20.99 0.28 10.19
N ILE A 68 -20.19 0.75 9.21
CA ILE A 68 -19.62 2.10 9.24
C ILE A 68 -20.71 3.17 9.13
N LEU A 69 -21.68 2.98 8.23
CA LEU A 69 -22.83 3.89 8.08
C LEU A 69 -23.60 4.07 9.37
N LEU A 70 -23.85 2.98 10.10
CA LEU A 70 -24.58 3.01 11.38
C LEU A 70 -23.77 3.62 12.52
N LYS A 71 -22.43 3.50 12.47
CA LYS A 71 -21.54 4.00 13.55
C LYS A 71 -21.23 5.49 13.43
N ASP A 72 -20.92 5.98 12.22
CA ASP A 72 -20.43 7.34 12.03
C ASP A 72 -20.89 7.97 10.69
N GLY A 73 -21.86 7.34 9.99
CA GLY A 73 -22.45 7.84 8.76
C GLY A 73 -21.51 7.81 7.55
N SER A 74 -21.84 8.56 6.51
CA SER A 74 -21.05 8.69 5.27
C SER A 74 -19.88 9.68 5.44
N PRO A 75 -18.75 9.53 4.67
CA PRO A 75 -18.47 8.49 3.68
C PRO A 75 -17.99 7.17 4.30
N VAL A 76 -18.32 6.05 3.66
CA VAL A 76 -17.88 4.71 4.07
C VAL A 76 -16.45 4.42 3.62
N ILE A 77 -16.12 4.83 2.38
CA ILE A 77 -14.80 4.68 1.77
C ILE A 77 -14.12 6.03 1.77
N ILE A 78 -12.86 6.04 2.16
CA ILE A 78 -11.97 7.19 2.10
C ILE A 78 -10.87 6.96 1.08
N LYS A 79 -10.30 8.05 0.59
CA LYS A 79 -9.16 8.10 -0.30
C LYS A 79 -7.95 8.59 0.48
N GLN A 80 -6.83 7.93 0.30
CA GLN A 80 -5.55 8.36 0.86
C GLN A 80 -4.51 8.44 -0.25
N GLU A 81 -3.94 9.61 -0.45
CA GLU A 81 -2.86 9.77 -1.40
C GLU A 81 -1.65 8.93 -1.02
N ARG A 82 -1.17 8.15 -1.97
CA ARG A 82 0.00 7.28 -1.83
C ARG A 82 0.91 7.41 -3.04
N VAL A 83 2.18 7.09 -2.81
CA VAL A 83 3.17 7.02 -3.89
C VAL A 83 3.18 5.61 -4.45
N GLY A 84 2.95 5.51 -5.75
CA GLY A 84 2.91 4.26 -6.50
C GLY A 84 4.08 4.13 -7.48
N LEU A 85 3.81 3.37 -8.53
CA LEU A 85 4.77 3.09 -9.59
C LEU A 85 5.35 4.37 -10.17
N HIS A 86 6.68 4.39 -10.28
CA HIS A 86 7.46 5.51 -10.82
C HIS A 86 7.20 6.85 -10.09
N GLY A 87 6.88 6.79 -8.79
CA GLY A 87 6.59 7.99 -8.01
C GLY A 87 5.22 8.63 -8.29
N LYS A 88 4.39 8.03 -9.13
CA LYS A 88 3.05 8.55 -9.44
C LYS A 88 2.16 8.48 -8.22
N ILE A 89 1.56 9.61 -7.86
CA ILE A 89 0.58 9.66 -6.76
C ILE A 89 -0.74 9.07 -7.23
N PHE A 90 -1.37 8.26 -6.37
CA PHE A 90 -2.68 7.68 -6.61
C PHE A 90 -3.54 7.68 -5.34
N ASP A 91 -4.85 7.67 -5.51
CA ASP A 91 -5.83 7.53 -4.44
C ASP A 91 -5.95 6.06 -4.04
N MET A 92 -5.45 5.71 -2.86
CA MET A 92 -5.63 4.40 -2.25
C MET A 92 -6.96 4.36 -1.49
N PHE A 93 -7.83 3.42 -1.82
CA PHE A 93 -9.13 3.26 -1.18
C PHE A 93 -9.05 2.46 0.10
N LYS A 94 -9.76 2.93 1.14
CA LYS A 94 -9.92 2.20 2.41
C LYS A 94 -11.32 2.40 2.98
N PHE A 95 -11.79 1.43 3.75
CA PHE A 95 -12.91 1.70 4.64
C PHE A 95 -12.50 2.67 5.74
N ARG A 96 -13.38 3.59 6.06
CA ARG A 96 -13.15 4.56 7.13
C ARG A 96 -13.23 3.86 8.48
N THR A 97 -12.19 4.02 9.28
CA THR A 97 -12.08 3.46 10.64
C THR A 97 -11.91 4.54 11.72
N MET A 98 -11.80 5.80 11.30
CA MET A 98 -11.66 6.96 12.17
C MET A 98 -12.90 7.85 12.07
N TYR A 99 -13.21 8.57 13.16
CA TYR A 99 -14.26 9.57 13.16
C TYR A 99 -14.03 10.66 12.12
N LYS A 100 -15.13 11.30 11.65
CA LYS A 100 -15.05 12.50 10.83
C LYS A 100 -14.20 13.56 11.56
N ASN A 101 -13.48 14.38 10.79
CA ASN A 101 -12.61 15.45 11.30
C ASN A 101 -11.41 14.98 12.16
N SER A 102 -11.07 13.68 12.10
CA SER A 102 -9.91 13.12 12.81
C SER A 102 -8.56 13.63 12.27
N HIS A 103 -8.53 14.21 11.08
CA HIS A 103 -7.31 14.79 10.50
C HIS A 103 -6.83 16.03 11.26
N GLU A 104 -7.74 16.86 11.76
CA GLU A 104 -7.40 18.05 12.55
C GLU A 104 -6.67 17.71 13.86
N LYS A 105 -6.89 16.50 14.37
CA LYS A 105 -6.23 15.99 15.57
C LYS A 105 -4.86 15.37 15.34
N ARG A 106 -4.41 15.25 14.07
CA ARG A 106 -3.12 14.61 13.76
C ARG A 106 -1.93 15.43 14.26
N GLU A 107 -2.00 16.75 14.11
CA GLU A 107 -0.93 17.66 14.52
C GLU A 107 -0.74 17.67 16.04
N SER A 108 -1.84 17.67 16.79
CA SER A 108 -1.81 17.60 18.27
C SER A 108 -1.33 16.25 18.80
N MET A 109 -1.24 15.21 17.96
CA MET A 109 -0.81 13.87 18.34
C MET A 109 0.62 13.52 17.87
N GLN A 110 1.35 14.46 17.25
CA GLN A 110 2.73 14.21 16.84
C GLN A 110 3.64 13.85 18.03
N GLU A 111 3.35 14.40 19.22
CA GLU A 111 4.07 14.07 20.46
C GLU A 111 3.82 12.62 20.93
N MET A 112 2.72 11.99 20.50
CA MET A 112 2.40 10.59 20.81
C MET A 112 2.99 9.59 19.80
N ASN A 113 3.70 10.09 18.79
CA ASN A 113 4.33 9.23 17.80
C ASN A 113 5.51 8.47 18.42
N LYS A 114 5.39 7.15 18.51
CA LYS A 114 6.42 6.26 19.07
C LYS A 114 7.59 5.96 18.14
N ASN A 115 7.53 6.44 16.89
CA ASN A 115 8.48 6.06 15.86
C ASN A 115 9.45 7.20 15.54
N ASP A 116 10.70 6.83 15.23
CA ASP A 116 11.77 7.74 14.79
C ASP A 116 11.47 8.35 13.41
N ASN A 117 10.45 9.20 13.32
CA ASN A 117 10.11 10.11 12.22
C ASN A 117 9.66 9.53 10.86
N VAL A 118 9.70 8.22 10.62
CA VAL A 118 9.39 7.66 9.29
C VAL A 118 7.97 7.13 9.19
N ILE A 119 7.50 6.43 10.21
CA ILE A 119 6.17 5.78 10.20
C ILE A 119 5.35 6.28 11.39
N PHE A 120 4.28 7.03 11.10
CA PHE A 120 3.35 7.49 12.15
C PHE A 120 2.51 6.32 12.66
N LYS A 121 2.74 5.89 13.90
CA LYS A 121 1.98 4.83 14.56
C LYS A 121 1.67 5.21 16.01
N VAL A 122 0.41 5.18 16.37
CA VAL A 122 -0.08 5.39 17.74
C VAL A 122 -0.88 4.17 18.15
N ASP A 123 -0.49 3.52 19.24
CA ASP A 123 -1.29 2.46 19.86
C ASP A 123 -2.51 3.11 20.52
N ASP A 124 -3.67 2.47 20.45
CA ASP A 124 -4.95 2.99 20.99
C ASP A 124 -5.31 4.41 20.51
N ASP A 125 -5.18 4.64 19.20
CA ASP A 125 -5.49 5.92 18.59
C ASP A 125 -6.95 6.34 18.86
N PRO A 126 -7.19 7.42 19.67
CA PRO A 126 -8.52 7.85 20.06
C PRO A 126 -9.39 8.35 18.89
N ARG A 127 -8.78 8.53 17.73
CA ARG A 127 -9.50 8.88 16.47
C ARG A 127 -10.25 7.71 15.90
N VAL A 128 -9.90 6.47 16.29
CA VAL A 128 -10.52 5.25 15.78
C VAL A 128 -11.85 5.01 16.51
N PHE A 129 -12.95 4.93 15.79
CA PHE A 129 -14.24 4.66 16.40
C PHE A 129 -14.35 3.21 16.91
N SER A 130 -15.29 3.00 17.86
CA SER A 130 -15.54 1.68 18.41
C SER A 130 -15.86 0.64 17.32
N GLY A 131 -15.05 -0.42 17.23
CA GLY A 131 -15.08 -1.43 16.18
C GLY A 131 -14.12 -1.15 15.01
N GLY A 132 -13.64 0.10 14.82
CA GLY A 132 -12.63 0.42 13.82
C GLY A 132 -11.30 -0.31 14.05
N GLN A 133 -10.94 -0.53 15.33
CA GLN A 133 -9.78 -1.35 15.70
C GLN A 133 -9.92 -2.79 15.21
N ILE A 134 -11.12 -3.38 15.28
CA ILE A 134 -11.38 -4.73 14.76
C ILE A 134 -11.17 -4.75 13.25
N LEU A 135 -11.70 -3.77 12.52
CA LEU A 135 -11.51 -3.67 11.07
C LEU A 135 -10.02 -3.62 10.70
N ARG A 136 -9.22 -2.83 11.41
CA ARG A 136 -7.77 -2.73 11.22
C ARG A 136 -7.04 -4.02 11.58
N LYS A 137 -7.40 -4.62 12.72
CA LYS A 137 -6.80 -5.87 13.18
C LYS A 137 -6.90 -6.99 12.16
N TYR A 138 -8.04 -7.08 11.47
CA TYR A 138 -8.30 -8.08 10.44
C TYR A 138 -8.01 -7.59 9.02
N SER A 139 -7.48 -6.37 8.84
CA SER A 139 -7.28 -5.72 7.53
C SER A 139 -8.55 -5.63 6.69
N LEU A 140 -9.72 -5.66 7.29
CA LEU A 140 -10.99 -5.48 6.58
C LEU A 140 -11.10 -4.06 6.01
N ASP A 141 -10.46 -3.08 6.66
CA ASP A 141 -10.37 -1.71 6.17
C ASP A 141 -9.60 -1.58 4.84
N GLU A 142 -8.78 -2.56 4.49
CA GLU A 142 -7.98 -2.54 3.28
C GLU A 142 -8.67 -3.21 2.07
N LEU A 143 -9.82 -3.88 2.26
CA LEU A 143 -10.52 -4.57 1.17
C LEU A 143 -10.87 -3.67 -0.04
N PRO A 144 -11.24 -2.37 0.12
CA PRO A 144 -11.47 -1.50 -1.03
C PRO A 144 -10.25 -1.29 -1.94
N GLN A 145 -9.03 -1.59 -1.48
CA GLN A 145 -7.83 -1.55 -2.33
C GLN A 145 -7.87 -2.57 -3.47
N LEU A 146 -8.72 -3.60 -3.41
CA LEU A 146 -8.99 -4.48 -4.53
C LEU A 146 -9.45 -3.69 -5.78
N LEU A 147 -10.15 -2.57 -5.61
CA LEU A 147 -10.49 -1.66 -6.70
C LEU A 147 -9.24 -0.97 -7.29
N ASN A 148 -8.27 -0.62 -6.44
CA ASN A 148 -6.99 -0.07 -6.92
C ASN A 148 -6.22 -1.09 -7.77
N VAL A 149 -6.31 -2.38 -7.40
CA VAL A 149 -5.71 -3.45 -8.21
C VAL A 149 -6.40 -3.54 -9.57
N LEU A 150 -7.73 -3.53 -9.64
CA LEU A 150 -8.45 -3.54 -10.93
C LEU A 150 -8.10 -2.33 -11.79
N MET A 151 -8.04 -1.14 -11.21
CA MET A 151 -7.70 0.11 -11.90
C MET A 151 -6.23 0.19 -12.34
N GLY A 152 -5.35 -0.68 -11.87
CA GLY A 152 -3.95 -0.72 -12.25
C GLY A 152 -3.00 0.16 -11.46
N SER A 153 -3.47 0.86 -10.42
CA SER A 153 -2.63 1.62 -9.53
C SER A 153 -1.92 0.77 -8.47
N MET A 154 -2.40 -0.48 -8.25
CA MET A 154 -1.82 -1.47 -7.36
C MET A 154 -1.77 -2.86 -8.00
N SER A 155 -1.02 -3.75 -7.38
CA SER A 155 -0.98 -5.20 -7.58
C SER A 155 -1.52 -5.89 -6.32
N LEU A 156 -1.89 -7.17 -6.41
CA LEU A 156 -2.16 -7.96 -5.21
C LEU A 156 -0.92 -8.11 -4.34
N VAL A 157 0.25 -8.35 -4.97
CA VAL A 157 1.52 -8.56 -4.26
C VAL A 157 2.56 -7.54 -4.70
N GLY A 158 3.16 -6.86 -3.73
CA GLY A 158 4.20 -5.85 -3.94
C GLY A 158 4.58 -5.12 -2.66
N PRO A 159 5.50 -4.16 -2.73
CA PRO A 159 5.83 -3.26 -1.63
C PRO A 159 4.61 -2.47 -1.14
N ARG A 160 4.46 -2.28 0.17
CA ARG A 160 3.34 -1.49 0.73
C ARG A 160 3.43 -0.03 0.29
N PRO A 161 2.36 0.60 -0.25
CA PRO A 161 2.41 2.00 -0.66
C PRO A 161 2.58 2.93 0.54
N LEU A 162 3.54 3.86 0.47
CA LEU A 162 3.85 4.83 1.50
C LEU A 162 3.23 6.21 1.21
N PHE A 163 3.17 7.07 2.22
CA PHE A 163 2.73 8.44 2.06
C PHE A 163 3.80 9.25 1.28
N LYS A 164 3.38 10.37 0.71
CA LYS A 164 4.28 11.29 -0.01
C LYS A 164 5.36 11.85 0.92
N GLU A 165 4.99 12.12 2.16
CA GLU A 165 5.90 12.65 3.18
C GLU A 165 7.02 11.67 3.49
N ASP A 166 6.71 10.37 3.53
CA ASP A 166 7.68 9.30 3.82
C ASP A 166 8.75 9.18 2.72
N THR A 167 8.42 9.57 1.48
CA THR A 167 9.39 9.48 0.36
C THR A 167 10.57 10.45 0.48
N LYS A 168 10.45 11.50 1.27
CA LYS A 168 11.55 12.44 1.54
C LYS A 168 12.73 11.77 2.25
N LEU A 169 12.47 10.64 2.88
CA LEU A 169 13.45 9.87 3.64
C LEU A 169 14.11 8.77 2.82
N PHE A 170 13.68 8.58 1.56
CA PHE A 170 14.22 7.56 0.70
C PHE A 170 15.63 7.90 0.27
N ASN A 171 16.57 7.00 0.54
CA ASN A 171 17.87 7.02 -0.11
C ASN A 171 17.74 6.46 -1.54
N LYS A 172 18.83 6.62 -2.31
CA LYS A 172 18.92 6.16 -3.70
C LYS A 172 18.51 4.70 -3.90
N ASN A 173 18.95 3.83 -2.99
CA ASN A 173 18.66 2.39 -3.10
C ASN A 173 17.18 2.08 -2.81
N TYR A 174 16.58 2.80 -1.89
CA TYR A 174 15.18 2.58 -1.52
C TYR A 174 14.19 3.07 -2.58
N MET A 175 14.61 4.04 -3.42
CA MET A 175 13.82 4.48 -4.57
C MET A 175 13.48 3.35 -5.54
N ARG A 176 14.26 2.27 -5.59
CA ARG A 176 14.00 1.09 -6.43
C ARG A 176 12.66 0.43 -6.13
N ARG A 177 12.10 0.61 -4.94
CA ARG A 177 10.75 0.14 -4.62
C ARG A 177 9.64 0.74 -5.50
N LEU A 178 9.91 1.91 -6.08
CA LEU A 178 8.99 2.61 -6.98
C LEU A 178 9.05 2.06 -8.43
N ASN A 179 9.93 1.11 -8.71
CA ASN A 179 10.02 0.46 -10.02
C ASN A 179 9.02 -0.68 -10.18
N VAL A 180 8.27 -1.01 -9.12
CA VAL A 180 7.23 -2.03 -9.15
C VAL A 180 5.90 -1.45 -8.64
N LEU A 181 4.78 -2.05 -9.06
CA LEU A 181 3.48 -1.67 -8.52
C LEU A 181 3.45 -1.95 -7.00
N PRO A 182 2.92 -1.02 -6.19
CA PRO A 182 2.67 -1.29 -4.79
C PRO A 182 1.63 -2.40 -4.62
N GLY A 183 1.78 -3.19 -3.56
CA GLY A 183 0.94 -4.35 -3.29
C GLY A 183 -0.09 -4.13 -2.19
N LEU A 184 -1.22 -4.86 -2.29
CA LEU A 184 -2.16 -5.04 -1.20
C LEU A 184 -1.53 -5.87 -0.07
N THR A 185 -0.75 -6.90 -0.44
CA THR A 185 0.07 -7.71 0.45
C THR A 185 1.50 -7.82 -0.08
N GLY A 186 2.44 -8.35 0.70
CA GLY A 186 3.84 -8.50 0.32
C GLY A 186 4.66 -9.24 1.37
N LEU A 187 5.97 -9.35 1.15
CA LEU A 187 6.87 -10.06 2.07
C LEU A 187 6.85 -9.46 3.48
N LEU A 188 6.82 -8.15 3.60
CA LEU A 188 6.73 -7.47 4.90
C LEU A 188 5.47 -7.89 5.65
N GLN A 189 4.31 -7.83 4.98
CA GLN A 189 3.00 -8.08 5.61
C GLN A 189 2.86 -9.54 6.11
N ILE A 190 3.49 -10.49 5.43
CA ILE A 190 3.41 -11.91 5.85
C ILE A 190 4.43 -12.30 6.91
N ASN A 191 5.52 -11.54 7.10
CA ASN A 191 6.60 -11.85 8.03
C ASN A 191 6.63 -10.92 9.25
N GLU A 192 6.61 -9.58 9.05
CA GLU A 192 6.83 -8.56 10.09
C GLU A 192 5.80 -7.43 9.99
N ARG A 193 4.51 -7.78 9.92
CA ARG A 193 3.41 -6.84 9.67
C ARG A 193 3.38 -5.63 10.62
N ASN A 194 3.77 -5.84 11.88
CA ASN A 194 3.66 -4.83 12.94
C ASN A 194 4.98 -4.12 13.24
N THR A 195 6.03 -4.36 12.45
CA THR A 195 7.31 -3.67 12.66
C THR A 195 7.18 -2.18 12.35
N ASP A 196 7.82 -1.39 13.18
CA ASP A 196 7.98 0.06 13.03
C ASP A 196 9.37 0.44 12.51
N LYS A 197 10.26 -0.55 12.37
CA LYS A 197 11.64 -0.36 11.89
C LYS A 197 11.67 -0.22 10.38
N PHE A 198 12.10 0.96 9.91
CA PHE A 198 12.19 1.27 8.49
C PHE A 198 13.18 0.37 7.74
N GLU A 199 14.29 -0.02 8.39
CA GLU A 199 15.29 -0.93 7.84
C GLU A 199 14.67 -2.28 7.46
N VAL A 200 13.76 -2.79 8.28
CA VAL A 200 13.05 -4.05 8.03
C VAL A 200 12.12 -3.92 6.81
N TRP A 201 11.46 -2.76 6.65
CA TRP A 201 10.66 -2.47 5.45
C TRP A 201 11.53 -2.47 4.20
N TYR A 202 12.69 -1.79 4.27
CA TYR A 202 13.65 -1.73 3.18
C TYR A 202 14.12 -3.13 2.77
N GLU A 203 14.51 -3.96 3.73
CA GLU A 203 15.02 -5.31 3.48
C GLU A 203 13.99 -6.19 2.76
N TYR A 204 12.75 -6.25 3.26
CA TYR A 204 11.70 -7.05 2.63
C TYR A 204 11.29 -6.52 1.25
N ASP A 205 11.24 -5.21 1.06
CA ASP A 205 10.93 -4.62 -0.23
C ASP A 205 12.03 -4.98 -1.26
N MET A 206 13.30 -4.84 -0.87
CA MET A 206 14.43 -5.19 -1.76
C MET A 206 14.52 -6.69 -2.00
N GLN A 207 14.26 -7.51 -0.99
CA GLN A 207 14.18 -8.96 -1.16
C GLN A 207 13.11 -9.35 -2.18
N TYR A 208 11.93 -8.74 -2.10
CA TYR A 208 10.86 -8.99 -3.07
C TYR A 208 11.26 -8.57 -4.48
N ILE A 209 11.78 -7.36 -4.65
CA ILE A 209 12.13 -6.80 -5.96
C ILE A 209 13.25 -7.61 -6.63
N ASN A 210 14.28 -7.98 -5.86
CA ASN A 210 15.43 -8.70 -6.40
C ASN A 210 15.12 -10.17 -6.73
N ASN A 211 14.18 -10.79 -6.02
CA ASN A 211 13.88 -12.22 -6.16
C ASN A 211 12.47 -12.50 -6.70
N TRP A 212 11.85 -11.52 -7.32
CA TRP A 212 10.48 -11.66 -7.80
C TRP A 212 10.31 -12.82 -8.79
N THR A 213 9.30 -13.62 -8.52
CA THR A 213 8.78 -14.66 -9.41
C THR A 213 7.26 -14.77 -9.19
N LEU A 214 6.52 -15.28 -10.17
CA LEU A 214 5.09 -15.58 -10.00
C LEU A 214 4.86 -16.61 -8.87
N TYR A 215 5.78 -17.54 -8.68
CA TYR A 215 5.71 -18.49 -7.57
C TYR A 215 5.84 -17.77 -6.21
N LEU A 216 6.70 -16.75 -6.11
CA LEU A 216 6.81 -15.94 -4.90
C LEU A 216 5.50 -15.21 -4.61
N ASP A 217 4.86 -14.63 -5.61
CA ASP A 217 3.55 -13.98 -5.47
C ASP A 217 2.50 -14.98 -4.95
N LEU A 218 2.40 -16.15 -5.56
CA LEU A 218 1.48 -17.20 -5.13
C LEU A 218 1.73 -17.61 -3.66
N LYS A 219 2.99 -17.80 -3.28
CA LYS A 219 3.38 -18.12 -1.91
C LYS A 219 2.98 -17.03 -0.91
N ILE A 220 3.12 -15.75 -1.29
CA ILE A 220 2.72 -14.62 -0.46
C ILE A 220 1.19 -14.60 -0.33
N LEU A 221 0.45 -14.75 -1.41
CA LEU A 221 -1.02 -14.78 -1.40
C LEU A 221 -1.55 -15.89 -0.49
N LEU A 222 -1.00 -17.10 -0.57
CA LEU A 222 -1.40 -18.23 0.29
C LEU A 222 -1.07 -18.00 1.77
N LYS A 223 0.01 -17.29 2.08
CA LYS A 223 0.41 -16.98 3.46
C LYS A 223 -0.34 -15.78 4.06
N THR A 224 -0.89 -14.89 3.24
CA THR A 224 -1.54 -13.66 3.69
C THR A 224 -2.68 -13.91 4.68
N PRO A 225 -3.65 -14.81 4.44
CA PRO A 225 -4.69 -15.09 5.43
C PRO A 225 -4.12 -15.56 6.78
N ILE A 226 -3.11 -16.44 6.73
CA ILE A 226 -2.46 -16.98 7.93
C ILE A 226 -1.79 -15.85 8.72
N SER A 227 -1.11 -14.92 8.05
CA SER A 227 -0.43 -13.79 8.70
C SER A 227 -1.41 -12.84 9.38
N ILE A 228 -2.57 -12.59 8.78
CA ILE A 228 -3.63 -11.78 9.36
C ILE A 228 -4.11 -12.38 10.70
N PHE A 229 -4.24 -13.70 10.78
CA PHE A 229 -4.65 -14.36 12.01
C PHE A 229 -3.51 -14.52 13.04
N ARG A 230 -2.25 -14.72 12.60
CA ARG A 230 -1.08 -14.81 13.48
C ARG A 230 -0.70 -13.47 14.11
N GLY A 231 -0.93 -12.36 13.46
CA GLY A 231 -0.72 -11.02 14.02
C GLY A 231 -1.53 -10.73 15.30
N ARG A 232 -2.44 -11.64 15.67
CA ARG A 232 -3.21 -11.58 16.92
C ARG A 232 -2.38 -11.80 18.19
N SER A 233 -1.27 -12.52 18.12
CA SER A 233 -0.51 -12.96 19.30
C SER A 233 0.56 -11.95 19.76
N LYS A 234 0.91 -10.98 18.95
CA LYS A 234 1.76 -9.84 19.35
C LYS A 234 0.85 -8.64 19.47
N GLY A 235 0.47 -8.31 20.69
CA GLY A 235 -0.53 -7.30 21.04
C GLY A 235 -0.45 -6.02 20.18
N LEU A 236 -1.65 -5.57 19.82
CA LEU A 236 -1.87 -4.18 19.44
C LEU A 236 -1.60 -3.31 20.65
#